data_e69e284123c28aa2c092f3c4deec0de0
#
_entry.id   e69e284123c28aa2c092f3c4deec0de0
#
_cell.length_a   1.000
_cell.length_b   1.000
_cell.length_c   1.000
_cell.angle_alpha   90.00
_cell.angle_beta   90.00
_cell.angle_gamma   90.00
#
_symmetry.space_group_name_H-M   'P 1'
#
loop_
_entity.id
_entity.type
_entity.pdbx_description
1 polymer ?
#
loop_
_entity_poly.entity_id
_entity_poly.type
_entity_poly.pdbx_seq_one_letter_code
_entity_poly.pdbx_strand_id
1 'polypeptide(L)'
;HASGQHYAFANKNEISGYESSASGSIESSIDVRQILLHTNHPLVSRDINSRAKKIIKENGRIKNSEERLCFLRNQINKKMTEKDIIELLSDISTPLCAKPSQKHRSQTFGSILFKLSENVKIFYCLGMPGKVQWKSLTF
;
A
#
# COMPACT_ATOMS: atom_id res chain seq x y z
N HIS A 1 20.03 6.04 5.43
CA HIS A 1 18.65 5.81 5.06
C HIS A 1 18.36 4.32 5.05
N ALA A 2 17.52 3.86 5.94
CA ALA A 2 16.96 2.52 5.91
C ALA A 2 15.73 2.50 4.98
N SER A 3 15.85 3.06 3.82
CA SER A 3 14.75 3.11 2.87
C SER A 3 14.97 1.99 1.87
N GLY A 4 14.42 0.83 2.15
CA GLY A 4 14.12 -0.10 1.10
C GLY A 4 13.14 0.56 0.12
N GLN A 5 13.29 0.29 -1.16
CA GLN A 5 12.33 0.67 -2.18
C GLN A 5 11.52 -0.57 -2.56
N HIS A 6 10.27 -0.35 -2.87
CA HIS A 6 9.39 -1.39 -3.38
C HIS A 6 9.09 -1.14 -4.82
N TYR A 7 9.15 -2.21 -5.59
CA TYR A 7 8.75 -2.25 -6.99
C TYR A 7 7.73 -3.35 -7.16
N ALA A 8 6.67 -3.08 -7.86
CA ALA A 8 5.72 -4.07 -8.31
C ALA A 8 5.66 -4.05 -9.84
N PHE A 9 5.76 -5.21 -10.44
CA PHE A 9 5.60 -5.40 -11.87
C PHE A 9 4.39 -6.30 -12.09
N ALA A 10 3.53 -5.91 -12.99
CA ALA A 10 2.36 -6.71 -13.36
C ALA A 10 2.25 -6.77 -14.88
N ASN A 11 1.97 -7.94 -15.39
CA ASN A 11 1.54 -8.17 -16.75
C ASN A 11 0.24 -9.01 -16.76
N LYS A 12 -0.21 -9.44 -17.94
CA LYS A 12 -1.46 -10.19 -18.08
C LYS A 12 -1.48 -11.50 -17.28
N ASN A 13 -0.33 -12.09 -17.01
CA ASN A 13 -0.22 -13.44 -16.46
C ASN A 13 0.47 -13.50 -15.10
N GLU A 14 1.17 -12.42 -14.71
CA GLU A 14 2.08 -12.45 -13.57
C GLU A 14 2.10 -11.12 -12.81
N ILE A 15 2.25 -11.22 -11.50
CA ILE A 15 2.54 -10.08 -10.62
C ILE A 15 3.78 -10.44 -9.83
N SER A 16 4.81 -9.61 -9.90
CA SER A 16 6.04 -9.76 -9.14
C SER A 16 6.31 -8.53 -8.29
N GLY A 17 6.76 -8.74 -7.07
CA GLY A 17 7.16 -7.68 -6.15
C GLY A 17 8.60 -7.84 -5.71
N TYR A 18 9.31 -6.74 -5.57
CA TYR A 18 10.71 -6.70 -5.17
C TYR A 18 10.92 -5.69 -4.04
N GLU A 19 11.66 -6.09 -3.03
CA GLU A 19 12.21 -5.19 -2.02
C GLU A 19 13.68 -4.95 -2.30
N SER A 20 14.07 -3.70 -2.42
CA SER A 20 15.45 -3.28 -2.57
C SER A 20 15.96 -2.59 -1.31
N SER A 21 17.15 -2.97 -0.87
CA SER A 21 17.83 -2.40 0.29
C SER A 21 19.30 -2.13 -0.02
N ALA A 22 20.07 -1.68 0.97
CA ALA A 22 21.52 -1.43 0.81
C ALA A 22 22.31 -2.70 0.47
N SER A 23 21.85 -3.88 0.91
CA SER A 23 22.50 -5.17 0.62
C SER A 23 22.04 -5.82 -0.69
N GLY A 24 21.09 -5.24 -1.41
CA GLY A 24 20.60 -5.74 -2.68
C GLY A 24 19.08 -5.79 -2.79
N SER A 25 18.59 -6.47 -3.80
CA SER A 25 17.16 -6.66 -4.06
C SER A 25 16.75 -8.08 -3.73
N ILE A 26 15.62 -8.23 -3.07
CA ILE A 26 15.04 -9.51 -2.70
C ILE A 26 13.62 -9.54 -3.27
N GLU A 27 13.28 -10.63 -3.95
CA GLU A 27 11.92 -10.83 -4.43
C GLU A 27 10.95 -10.98 -3.24
N SER A 28 9.89 -10.18 -3.22
CA SER A 28 8.85 -10.32 -2.23
C SER A 28 7.91 -11.46 -2.61
N SER A 29 7.54 -12.27 -1.63
CA SER A 29 6.62 -13.38 -1.85
C SER A 29 5.28 -12.90 -2.38
N ILE A 30 4.87 -13.43 -3.52
CA ILE A 30 3.50 -13.30 -4.00
C ILE A 30 2.63 -14.24 -3.18
N ASP A 31 1.53 -13.75 -2.65
CA ASP A 31 0.54 -14.59 -1.98
C ASP A 31 0.02 -15.65 -2.97
N VAL A 32 -0.22 -16.87 -2.47
CA VAL A 32 -0.86 -17.96 -3.25
C VAL A 32 -2.17 -17.54 -3.94
N ARG A 33 -2.80 -16.48 -3.46
CA ARG A 33 -3.96 -15.83 -4.08
C ARG A 33 -3.63 -15.00 -5.31
N GLN A 34 -2.37 -14.90 -5.72
CA GLN A 34 -1.88 -14.00 -6.79
C GLN A 34 -2.24 -12.53 -6.53
N ILE A 35 -2.18 -12.12 -5.28
CA ILE A 35 -2.39 -10.76 -4.84
C ILE A 35 -1.12 -10.29 -4.17
N LEU A 36 -0.55 -9.20 -4.64
CA LEU A 36 0.59 -8.55 -4.01
C LEU A 36 0.07 -7.41 -3.12
N LEU A 37 0.32 -7.50 -1.83
CA LEU A 37 -0.01 -6.47 -0.86
C LEU A 37 1.25 -5.99 -0.17
N HIS A 38 1.39 -4.69 -0.09
CA HIS A 38 2.50 -4.05 0.60
C HIS A 38 2.08 -2.78 1.34
N THR A 39 2.78 -2.50 2.42
CA THR A 39 2.67 -1.26 3.19
C THR A 39 4.08 -0.68 3.44
N ASN A 40 4.23 0.28 4.32
CA ASN A 40 5.49 1.03 4.46
C ASN A 40 6.63 0.29 5.16
N HIS A 41 6.43 -0.93 5.66
CA HIS A 41 7.50 -1.71 6.28
C HIS A 41 7.98 -2.82 5.34
N PRO A 42 9.28 -3.18 5.37
CA PRO A 42 9.78 -4.29 4.57
C PRO A 42 9.17 -5.60 5.05
N LEU A 43 8.81 -6.46 4.11
CA LEU A 43 8.24 -7.79 4.38
C LEU A 43 9.31 -8.88 4.39
N VAL A 44 10.31 -8.74 3.54
CA VAL A 44 11.34 -9.77 3.28
C VAL A 44 12.72 -9.26 3.67
N SER A 45 13.05 -8.01 3.32
CA SER A 45 14.36 -7.43 3.63
C SER A 45 14.56 -7.26 5.13
N ARG A 46 15.65 -7.84 5.64
CA ARG A 46 16.08 -7.70 7.04
C ARG A 46 17.14 -6.62 7.24
N ASP A 47 17.53 -5.96 6.17
CA ASP A 47 18.60 -4.98 6.12
C ASP A 47 18.15 -3.60 6.61
N ILE A 48 17.64 -3.58 7.83
CA ILE A 48 17.31 -2.35 8.53
C ILE A 48 18.36 -2.16 9.61
N ASN A 49 19.12 -1.06 9.55
CA ASN A 49 20.12 -0.77 10.57
C ASN A 49 19.48 -0.60 11.96
N SER A 50 20.26 -0.86 13.01
CA SER A 50 19.78 -0.85 14.40
C SER A 50 19.16 0.46 14.85
N ARG A 51 19.66 1.61 14.34
CA ARG A 51 19.11 2.94 14.61
C ARG A 51 17.71 3.11 14.01
N ALA A 52 17.53 2.66 12.76
CA ALA A 52 16.22 2.70 12.12
C ALA A 52 15.23 1.77 12.81
N LYS A 53 15.65 0.55 13.21
CA LYS A 53 14.83 -0.37 14.00
C LYS A 53 14.35 0.28 15.29
N LYS A 54 15.24 0.99 16.01
CA LYS A 54 14.88 1.69 17.25
C LYS A 54 13.84 2.79 16.99
N ILE A 55 14.09 3.68 16.02
CA ILE A 55 13.17 4.77 15.67
C ILE A 55 11.79 4.24 15.25
N ILE A 56 11.76 3.18 14.47
CA ILE A 56 10.53 2.56 14.00
C ILE A 56 9.74 2.00 15.18
N LYS A 57 10.40 1.27 16.07
CA LYS A 57 9.79 0.69 17.28
C LYS A 57 9.25 1.76 18.23
N GLU A 58 10.03 2.80 18.50
CA GLU A 58 9.66 3.88 19.43
C GLU A 58 8.49 4.73 18.91
N ASN A 59 8.42 4.97 17.61
CA ASN A 59 7.38 5.80 17.01
C ASN A 59 6.10 5.05 16.59
N GLY A 60 6.01 3.76 16.86
CA GLY A 60 4.84 2.94 16.49
C GLY A 60 4.55 2.82 14.98
N ARG A 61 5.48 3.30 14.14
CA ARG A 61 5.28 3.35 12.67
C ARG A 61 5.15 1.97 12.04
N ILE A 62 5.91 0.99 12.53
CA ILE A 62 5.76 -0.39 12.07
C ILE A 62 4.39 -0.92 12.43
N LYS A 63 3.94 -0.73 13.68
CA LYS A 63 2.65 -1.22 14.14
C LYS A 63 1.50 -0.74 13.24
N ASN A 64 1.45 0.53 12.93
CA ASN A 64 0.43 1.07 12.00
C ASN A 64 0.53 0.46 10.60
N SER A 65 1.75 0.21 10.12
CA SER A 65 1.99 -0.39 8.81
C SER A 65 1.59 -1.86 8.78
N GLU A 66 1.84 -2.60 9.85
CA GLU A 66 1.43 -4.00 10.03
C GLU A 66 -0.09 -4.13 10.16
N GLU A 67 -0.72 -3.25 10.94
CA GLU A 67 -2.19 -3.21 11.08
C GLU A 67 -2.87 -2.99 9.72
N ARG A 68 -2.36 -2.07 8.90
CA ARG A 68 -2.87 -1.84 7.54
C ARG A 68 -2.69 -3.06 6.64
N LEU A 69 -1.53 -3.71 6.71
CA LEU A 69 -1.27 -4.91 5.92
C LEU A 69 -2.18 -6.07 6.34
N CYS A 70 -2.34 -6.28 7.64
CA CYS A 70 -3.24 -7.30 8.17
C CYS A 70 -4.69 -7.03 7.72
N PHE A 71 -5.13 -5.79 7.81
CA PHE A 71 -6.45 -5.38 7.33
C PHE A 71 -6.62 -5.67 5.83
N LEU A 72 -5.67 -5.27 4.99
CA LEU A 72 -5.71 -5.53 3.54
C LEU A 72 -5.77 -7.03 3.23
N ARG A 73 -4.98 -7.86 3.93
CA ARG A 73 -4.99 -9.32 3.74
C ARG A 73 -6.34 -9.95 4.01
N ASN A 74 -7.10 -9.39 4.95
CA ASN A 74 -8.43 -9.88 5.31
C ASN A 74 -9.54 -9.38 4.38
N GLN A 75 -9.35 -8.24 3.74
CA GLN A 75 -10.38 -7.60 2.90
C GLN A 75 -10.20 -7.90 1.41
N ILE A 76 -8.96 -7.86 0.91
CA ILE A 76 -8.69 -7.96 -0.52
C ILE A 76 -8.83 -9.40 -1.01
N ASN A 77 -9.57 -9.57 -2.10
CA ASN A 77 -9.71 -10.83 -2.81
C ASN A 77 -9.85 -10.58 -4.33
N LYS A 78 -9.66 -11.65 -5.12
CA LYS A 78 -9.68 -11.57 -6.60
C LYS A 78 -11.02 -11.22 -7.24
N LYS A 79 -12.10 -11.30 -6.50
CA LYS A 79 -13.45 -11.01 -7.01
C LYS A 79 -13.84 -9.54 -6.85
N MET A 80 -13.00 -8.75 -6.18
CA MET A 80 -13.25 -7.33 -6.00
C MET A 80 -13.23 -6.59 -7.32
N THR A 81 -14.24 -5.78 -7.53
CA THR A 81 -14.33 -4.84 -8.63
C THR A 81 -13.58 -3.54 -8.30
N GLU A 82 -13.40 -2.68 -9.30
CA GLU A 82 -12.84 -1.34 -9.08
C GLU A 82 -13.65 -0.55 -8.06
N LYS A 83 -14.97 -0.71 -8.09
CA LYS A 83 -15.87 -0.04 -7.15
C LYS A 83 -15.62 -0.50 -5.72
N ASP A 84 -15.49 -1.80 -5.51
CA ASP A 84 -15.21 -2.37 -4.18
C ASP A 84 -13.87 -1.85 -3.62
N ILE A 85 -12.85 -1.74 -4.46
CA ILE A 85 -11.54 -1.21 -4.07
C ILE A 85 -11.65 0.28 -3.74
N ILE A 86 -12.37 1.06 -4.53
CA ILE A 86 -12.59 2.49 -4.29
C ILE A 86 -13.35 2.69 -2.96
N GLU A 87 -14.38 1.91 -2.70
CA GLU A 87 -15.14 1.93 -1.45
C GLU A 87 -14.23 1.59 -0.26
N LEU A 88 -13.44 0.54 -0.36
CA LEU A 88 -12.47 0.14 0.67
C LEU A 88 -11.45 1.25 0.97
N LEU A 89 -10.88 1.88 -0.06
CA LEU A 89 -9.93 2.98 0.09
C LEU A 89 -10.57 4.26 0.60
N SER A 90 -11.89 4.41 0.43
CA SER A 90 -12.66 5.58 0.85
C SER A 90 -13.23 5.45 2.27
N ASP A 91 -13.22 4.26 2.83
CA ASP A 91 -13.71 4.04 4.18
C ASP A 91 -12.75 4.63 5.21
N ILE A 92 -13.10 5.81 5.70
CA ILE A 92 -12.33 6.54 6.70
C ILE A 92 -12.34 5.88 8.09
N SER A 93 -13.15 4.85 8.32
CA SER A 93 -13.15 4.10 9.58
C SER A 93 -12.01 3.06 9.65
N THR A 94 -11.45 2.69 8.51
CA THR A 94 -10.40 1.70 8.38
C THR A 94 -9.00 2.26 8.65
N PRO A 95 -8.02 1.41 8.96
CA PRO A 95 -6.64 1.84 9.15
C PRO A 95 -5.96 2.30 7.84
N LEU A 96 -6.57 2.12 6.67
CA LEU A 96 -6.00 2.51 5.38
C LEU A 96 -5.96 4.02 5.21
N CYS A 97 -6.93 4.73 5.78
CA CYS A 97 -7.03 6.17 5.69
C CYS A 97 -6.47 6.84 6.96
N ALA A 98 -5.24 7.35 6.85
CA ALA A 98 -4.62 8.06 7.97
C ALA A 98 -5.37 9.36 8.27
N LYS A 99 -5.74 9.57 9.52
CA LYS A 99 -6.41 10.77 10.02
C LYS A 99 -5.46 11.56 10.90
N PRO A 100 -5.47 12.89 10.83
CA PRO A 100 -4.72 13.69 11.77
C PRO A 100 -5.25 13.48 13.20
N SER A 101 -4.34 13.39 14.14
CA SER A 101 -4.63 13.32 15.57
C SER A 101 -3.75 14.31 16.32
N GLN A 102 -4.00 14.49 17.62
CA GLN A 102 -3.13 15.33 18.46
C GLN A 102 -1.66 14.90 18.45
N LYS A 103 -1.40 13.59 18.32
CA LYS A 103 -0.04 13.03 18.30
C LYS A 103 0.56 12.94 16.87
N HIS A 104 -0.26 12.83 15.85
CA HIS A 104 0.18 12.63 14.47
C HIS A 104 -0.56 13.57 13.52
N ARG A 105 0.18 14.50 12.91
CA ARG A 105 -0.37 15.46 11.95
C ARG A 105 -0.51 14.91 10.53
N SER A 106 0.01 13.71 10.27
CA SER A 106 -0.08 13.10 8.95
C SER A 106 -1.50 12.65 8.63
N GLN A 107 -1.90 12.85 7.39
CA GLN A 107 -3.18 12.38 6.86
C GLN A 107 -2.99 11.82 5.45
N THR A 108 -3.89 10.96 5.03
CA THR A 108 -3.97 10.55 3.63
C THR A 108 -4.49 11.72 2.81
N PHE A 109 -3.70 12.15 1.82
CA PHE A 109 -4.00 13.30 0.97
C PHE A 109 -4.37 12.93 -0.46
N GLY A 110 -4.44 11.65 -0.76
CA GLY A 110 -4.87 11.15 -2.05
C GLY A 110 -4.74 9.65 -2.17
N SER A 111 -5.42 9.11 -3.15
CA SER A 111 -5.33 7.71 -3.57
C SER A 111 -5.43 7.62 -5.08
N ILE A 112 -4.82 6.59 -5.63
CA ILE A 112 -4.84 6.29 -7.05
C ILE A 112 -5.03 4.79 -7.26
N LEU A 113 -5.85 4.41 -8.21
CA LEU A 113 -6.09 3.04 -8.65
C LEU A 113 -5.89 2.95 -10.15
N PHE A 114 -4.99 2.07 -10.57
CA PHE A 114 -4.76 1.75 -11.97
C PHE A 114 -5.46 0.44 -12.32
N LYS A 115 -6.32 0.48 -13.31
CA LYS A 115 -6.83 -0.71 -13.99
C LYS A 115 -6.03 -0.93 -15.26
N LEU A 116 -5.20 -1.96 -15.24
CA LEU A 116 -4.35 -2.34 -16.37
C LEU A 116 -5.10 -3.37 -17.23
N SER A 117 -5.67 -2.91 -18.31
CA SER A 117 -6.38 -3.70 -19.32
C SER A 117 -6.06 -3.11 -20.71
N GLU A 118 -6.64 -3.64 -21.77
CA GLU A 118 -6.47 -3.08 -23.13
C GLU A 118 -6.79 -1.57 -23.16
N ASN A 119 -7.80 -1.15 -22.42
CA ASN A 119 -8.09 0.26 -22.15
C ASN A 119 -7.67 0.57 -20.72
N VAL A 120 -6.51 1.19 -20.57
CA VAL A 120 -5.99 1.59 -19.25
C VAL A 120 -6.91 2.63 -18.64
N LYS A 121 -7.33 2.39 -17.41
CA LYS A 121 -8.16 3.31 -16.66
C LYS A 121 -7.50 3.67 -15.33
N ILE A 122 -7.49 4.95 -15.02
CA ILE A 122 -6.96 5.48 -13.77
C ILE A 122 -8.10 6.11 -13.00
N PHE A 123 -8.26 5.70 -11.75
CA PHE A 123 -9.15 6.36 -10.79
C PHE A 123 -8.28 7.06 -9.76
N TYR A 124 -8.62 8.28 -9.40
CA TYR A 124 -7.85 9.05 -8.43
C TYR A 124 -8.73 10.00 -7.63
N CYS A 125 -8.27 10.30 -6.43
CA CYS A 125 -8.79 11.40 -5.64
C CYS A 125 -7.62 12.22 -5.07
N LEU A 126 -7.75 13.54 -5.10
CA LEU A 126 -6.80 14.48 -4.51
C LEU A 126 -7.43 15.07 -3.25
N GLY A 127 -7.03 14.56 -2.10
CA GLY A 127 -7.58 14.85 -0.81
C GLY A 127 -7.82 13.55 -0.03
N MET A 128 -8.43 13.64 1.14
CA MET A 128 -8.74 12.46 1.95
C MET A 128 -9.81 11.61 1.23
N PRO A 129 -9.51 10.36 0.86
CA PRO A 129 -10.51 9.45 0.31
C PRO A 129 -11.72 9.37 1.25
N GLY A 130 -12.91 9.26 0.70
CA GLY A 130 -14.16 9.32 1.48
C GLY A 130 -14.65 10.72 1.83
N LYS A 131 -13.83 11.77 1.66
CA LYS A 131 -14.24 13.18 1.78
C LYS A 131 -14.23 13.94 0.47
N VAL A 132 -13.59 13.39 -0.54
CA VAL A 132 -13.49 13.98 -1.89
C VAL A 132 -13.97 12.98 -2.93
N GLN A 133 -14.48 13.50 -4.02
CA GLN A 133 -14.95 12.69 -5.13
C GLN A 133 -13.78 12.07 -5.91
N TRP A 134 -13.90 10.80 -6.24
CA TRP A 134 -13.02 10.12 -7.17
C TRP A 134 -13.31 10.55 -8.60
N LYS A 135 -12.24 10.72 -9.36
CA LYS A 135 -12.26 11.04 -10.80
C LYS A 135 -11.66 9.89 -11.58
N SER A 136 -11.95 9.79 -12.86
CA SER A 136 -11.35 8.78 -13.74
C SER A 136 -10.84 9.37 -15.03
N LEU A 137 -9.76 8.77 -15.56
CA LEU A 137 -9.19 9.01 -16.87
C LEU A 137 -9.12 7.66 -17.59
N THR A 138 -9.39 7.65 -18.90
CA THR A 138 -9.26 6.45 -19.76
C THR A 138 -8.31 6.79 -20.89
N PHE A 139 -7.40 5.88 -21.21
CA PHE A 139 -6.39 6.01 -22.26
C PHE A 139 -6.56 4.91 -23.29
#